data_6d2adbc590e88d01de243be2c73311a5
#
_entry.id   6d2adbc590e88d01de243be2c73311a5
#
_cell.length_a   1.000
_cell.length_b   1.000
_cell.length_c   1.000
_cell.angle_alpha   90.00
_cell.angle_beta   90.00
_cell.angle_gamma   90.00
#
_symmetry.space_group_name_H-M   'P 1'
#
loop_
_entity.id
_entity.type
_entity.pdbx_description
1 polymer ?
#
loop_
_entity_poly.entity_id
_entity_poly.type
_entity_poly.pdbx_seq_one_letter_code
_entity_poly.pdbx_strand_id
1 'polypeptide(L)'
;YVNNTYIVLGTKKGIIKKTSLEAYSRPRANGVIAITVRDGDELLDAVLTNGECEILLAGRKGRCCRFDESDARALGRTASGVRGINIDEDDEVIGMIAYDPKAEDAEAHSLLVVSEHGYGKRSEFDEYRKTNRGGKGVKTLNITEKTGSLVAMKNVTDENDLMIINRSGITIRMAVSNIKVAGRATQGVRLINIREGD
;
A
#
# COMPACT_ATOMS: atom_id res chain seq x y z
N TYR A 1 -19.72 -1.70 -17.11
CA TYR A 1 -18.68 -0.77 -16.56
C TYR A 1 -19.41 0.37 -15.88
N VAL A 2 -19.09 0.60 -14.61
CA VAL A 2 -19.69 1.67 -13.81
C VAL A 2 -18.91 2.96 -14.06
N ASN A 3 -19.64 4.04 -14.34
CA ASN A 3 -19.01 5.37 -14.43
C ASN A 3 -18.34 5.72 -13.12
N ASN A 4 -17.22 6.46 -13.19
CA ASN A 4 -16.40 6.86 -12.03
C ASN A 4 -15.68 5.71 -11.30
N THR A 5 -15.40 4.61 -12.00
CA THR A 5 -14.51 3.56 -11.49
C THR A 5 -13.17 3.66 -12.18
N TYR A 6 -12.11 3.59 -11.41
CA TYR A 6 -10.74 3.72 -11.89
C TYR A 6 -9.88 2.56 -11.41
N ILE A 7 -8.82 2.29 -12.16
CA ILE A 7 -7.71 1.45 -11.70
C ILE A 7 -6.54 2.36 -11.41
N VAL A 8 -5.98 2.26 -10.23
CA VAL A 8 -4.73 2.91 -9.85
C VAL A 8 -3.65 1.84 -9.80
N LEU A 9 -2.64 1.99 -10.64
CA LEU A 9 -1.47 1.13 -10.71
C LEU A 9 -0.33 1.81 -9.97
N GLY A 10 0.45 1.05 -9.20
CA GLY A 10 1.60 1.55 -8.49
C GLY A 10 2.85 0.74 -8.81
N THR A 11 4.00 1.39 -8.86
CA THR A 11 5.29 0.76 -9.13
C THR A 11 6.21 0.79 -7.92
N LYS A 12 7.22 -0.07 -7.92
CA LYS A 12 8.22 -0.15 -6.85
C LYS A 12 9.03 1.14 -6.67
N LYS A 13 9.20 1.92 -7.72
CA LYS A 13 9.90 3.23 -7.63
C LYS A 13 8.99 4.40 -7.26
N GLY A 14 7.73 4.15 -6.95
CA GLY A 14 6.82 5.16 -6.46
C GLY A 14 6.05 5.94 -7.51
N ILE A 15 5.97 5.40 -8.73
CA ILE A 15 5.13 5.95 -9.80
C ILE A 15 3.73 5.37 -9.66
N ILE A 16 2.72 6.21 -9.84
CA ILE A 16 1.32 5.78 -9.89
C ILE A 16 0.69 6.20 -11.22
N LYS A 17 -0.27 5.43 -11.66
CA LYS A 17 -1.09 5.78 -12.83
C LYS A 17 -2.54 5.47 -12.56
N LYS A 18 -3.40 6.44 -12.72
CA LYS A 18 -4.85 6.32 -12.62
C LYS A 18 -5.43 6.28 -14.04
N THR A 19 -6.23 5.26 -14.32
CA THR A 19 -6.90 5.09 -15.61
C THR A 19 -8.35 4.71 -15.37
N SER A 20 -9.26 5.29 -16.15
CA SER A 20 -10.67 4.90 -16.12
C SER A 20 -10.80 3.39 -16.44
N LEU A 21 -11.62 2.68 -15.68
CA LEU A 21 -11.89 1.26 -15.92
C LEU A 21 -12.43 1.02 -17.34
N GLU A 22 -13.19 1.96 -17.88
CA GLU A 22 -13.71 1.90 -19.25
C GLU A 22 -12.62 1.74 -20.32
N ALA A 23 -11.42 2.30 -20.08
CA ALA A 23 -10.29 2.15 -21.00
C ALA A 23 -9.86 0.68 -21.22
N TYR A 24 -10.23 -0.21 -20.30
CA TYR A 24 -9.95 -1.64 -20.34
C TYR A 24 -11.16 -2.48 -20.82
N SER A 25 -12.25 -1.83 -21.24
CA SER A 25 -13.53 -2.49 -21.56
C SER A 25 -13.50 -3.34 -22.83
N ARG A 26 -12.51 -3.16 -23.67
CA ARG A 26 -12.36 -3.90 -24.93
C ARG A 26 -11.06 -4.72 -24.92
N PRO A 27 -11.04 -5.84 -24.18
CA PRO A 27 -9.85 -6.70 -24.19
C PRO A 27 -9.63 -7.32 -25.56
N ARG A 28 -8.36 -7.54 -25.89
CA ARG A 28 -7.95 -8.27 -27.09
C ARG A 28 -7.49 -9.67 -26.70
N ALA A 29 -7.49 -10.60 -27.63
CA ALA A 29 -7.03 -11.98 -27.39
C ALA A 29 -5.62 -12.03 -26.79
N ASN A 30 -4.74 -11.12 -27.19
CA ASN A 30 -3.35 -11.01 -26.71
C ASN A 30 -3.22 -10.06 -25.50
N GLY A 31 -4.32 -9.65 -24.89
CA GLY A 31 -4.33 -8.65 -23.83
C GLY A 31 -4.15 -7.22 -24.33
N VAL A 32 -4.18 -6.28 -23.41
CA VAL A 32 -3.95 -4.86 -23.68
C VAL A 32 -2.88 -4.34 -22.72
N ILE A 33 -2.08 -3.37 -23.18
CA ILE A 33 -1.11 -2.71 -22.32
C ILE A 33 -1.85 -1.94 -21.23
N ALA A 34 -1.52 -2.22 -19.98
CA ALA A 34 -2.12 -1.56 -18.83
C ALA A 34 -1.34 -0.32 -18.39
N ILE A 35 -0.02 -0.32 -18.56
CA ILE A 35 0.89 0.75 -18.20
C ILE A 35 2.21 0.59 -18.96
N THR A 36 2.86 1.69 -19.29
CA THR A 36 4.26 1.66 -19.73
C THR A 36 5.16 1.83 -18.50
N VAL A 37 5.77 0.74 -18.07
CA VAL A 37 6.69 0.75 -16.94
C VAL A 37 8.02 1.36 -17.37
N ARG A 38 8.54 2.31 -16.60
CA ARG A 38 9.81 2.97 -16.87
C ARG A 38 10.98 2.01 -16.69
N ASP A 39 12.10 2.28 -17.37
CA ASP A 39 13.30 1.44 -17.27
C ASP A 39 13.75 1.27 -15.80
N GLY A 40 14.04 0.03 -15.44
CA GLY A 40 14.50 -0.32 -14.11
C GLY A 40 13.42 -0.30 -13.02
N ASP A 41 12.17 -0.07 -13.38
CA ASP A 41 11.03 -0.12 -12.46
C ASP A 41 10.21 -1.40 -12.67
N GLU A 42 9.32 -1.71 -11.73
CA GLU A 42 8.42 -2.86 -11.78
C GLU A 42 7.04 -2.47 -11.27
N LEU A 43 6.01 -3.06 -11.85
CA LEU A 43 4.66 -2.94 -11.34
C LEU A 43 4.56 -3.63 -9.97
N LEU A 44 4.04 -2.92 -8.98
CA LEU A 44 3.85 -3.44 -7.63
C LEU A 44 2.44 -3.99 -7.43
N ASP A 45 1.44 -3.18 -7.73
CA ASP A 45 0.04 -3.47 -7.40
C ASP A 45 -0.93 -2.66 -8.24
N ALA A 46 -2.19 -3.08 -8.20
CA ALA A 46 -3.31 -2.41 -8.83
C ALA A 46 -4.49 -2.40 -7.85
N VAL A 47 -5.15 -1.27 -7.69
CA VAL A 47 -6.33 -1.13 -6.85
C VAL A 47 -7.46 -0.45 -7.60
N LEU A 48 -8.70 -0.85 -7.29
CA LEU A 48 -9.89 -0.18 -7.81
C LEU A 48 -10.26 0.99 -6.90
N THR A 49 -10.67 2.09 -7.50
CA THR A 49 -11.12 3.27 -6.79
C THR A 49 -12.42 3.81 -7.41
N ASN A 50 -13.11 4.65 -6.67
CA ASN A 50 -14.39 5.25 -7.09
C ASN A 50 -14.30 6.73 -7.46
N GLY A 51 -13.09 7.28 -7.56
CA GLY A 51 -12.86 8.71 -7.82
C GLY A 51 -12.70 9.55 -6.55
N GLU A 52 -13.10 9.04 -5.40
CA GLU A 52 -13.10 9.75 -4.12
C GLU A 52 -12.29 9.05 -3.03
N CYS A 53 -11.45 8.09 -3.42
CA CYS A 53 -10.58 7.38 -2.50
C CYS A 53 -9.32 8.20 -2.17
N GLU A 54 -8.71 7.84 -1.07
CA GLU A 54 -7.36 8.24 -0.72
C GLU A 54 -6.39 7.09 -1.04
N ILE A 55 -5.20 7.43 -1.49
CA ILE A 55 -4.15 6.47 -1.80
C ILE A 55 -3.06 6.59 -0.74
N LEU A 56 -2.60 5.46 -0.25
CA LEU A 56 -1.45 5.38 0.64
C LEU A 56 -0.37 4.52 -0.02
N LEU A 57 0.85 5.02 0.00
CA LEU A 57 2.04 4.34 -0.51
C LEU A 57 3.08 4.26 0.61
N ALA A 58 3.65 3.10 0.82
CA ALA A 58 4.68 2.92 1.83
C ALA A 58 5.97 2.36 1.24
N GLY A 59 7.09 2.93 1.64
CA GLY A 59 8.43 2.48 1.30
C GLY A 59 9.00 1.50 2.33
N ARG A 60 9.95 0.70 1.89
CA ARG A 60 10.65 -0.28 2.70
C ARG A 60 11.31 0.35 3.93
N LYS A 61 11.78 1.58 3.82
CA LYS A 61 12.42 2.34 4.92
C LYS A 61 11.44 2.86 5.97
N GLY A 62 10.14 2.56 5.85
CA GLY A 62 9.15 2.82 6.89
C GLY A 62 8.45 4.16 6.80
N ARG A 63 8.42 4.80 5.64
CA ARG A 63 7.65 6.01 5.39
C ARG A 63 6.43 5.73 4.53
N CYS A 64 5.34 6.43 4.83
CA CYS A 64 4.08 6.32 4.10
C CYS A 64 3.57 7.72 3.74
N CYS A 65 3.08 7.88 2.54
CA CYS A 65 2.35 9.08 2.14
C CYS A 65 0.86 8.76 1.97
N ARG A 66 0.02 9.75 2.22
CA ARG A 66 -1.43 9.71 2.06
C ARG A 66 -1.88 10.92 1.26
N PHE A 67 -2.60 10.70 0.17
CA PHE A 67 -3.11 11.77 -0.70
C PHE A 67 -4.43 11.39 -1.34
N ASP A 68 -5.20 12.40 -1.78
CA ASP A 68 -6.43 12.16 -2.53
C ASP A 68 -6.12 11.59 -3.92
N GLU A 69 -6.89 10.62 -4.39
CA GLU A 69 -6.72 10.10 -5.74
C GLU A 69 -6.95 11.17 -6.82
N SER A 70 -7.71 12.23 -6.50
CA SER A 70 -7.93 13.37 -7.40
C SER A 70 -6.65 14.17 -7.69
N ASP A 71 -5.60 14.03 -6.87
CA ASP A 71 -4.30 14.64 -7.14
C ASP A 71 -3.59 13.99 -8.35
N ALA A 72 -4.01 12.80 -8.74
CA ALA A 72 -3.57 12.13 -9.94
C ALA A 72 -4.69 12.19 -10.99
N ARG A 73 -4.47 12.94 -12.07
CA ARG A 73 -5.43 12.95 -13.18
C ARG A 73 -5.49 11.59 -13.86
N ALA A 74 -6.66 11.23 -14.36
CA ALA A 74 -6.81 10.02 -15.17
C ALA A 74 -6.01 10.14 -16.48
N LEU A 75 -5.26 9.09 -16.79
CA LEU A 75 -4.41 8.97 -17.98
C LEU A 75 -4.85 7.78 -18.82
N GLY A 76 -4.41 7.72 -20.07
CA GLY A 76 -4.64 6.58 -20.95
C GLY A 76 -3.84 5.35 -20.50
N ARG A 77 -4.23 4.16 -21.03
CA ARG A 77 -3.62 2.87 -20.69
C ARG A 77 -2.10 2.81 -20.87
N THR A 78 -1.59 3.43 -21.92
CA THR A 78 -0.17 3.34 -22.29
C THR A 78 0.72 4.37 -21.61
N ALA A 79 0.16 5.29 -20.82
CA ALA A 79 0.94 6.27 -20.07
C ALA A 79 1.79 5.59 -18.98
N SER A 80 2.92 6.18 -18.64
CA SER A 80 3.78 5.69 -17.55
C SER A 80 3.36 6.16 -16.17
N GLY A 81 2.61 7.26 -16.08
CA GLY A 81 2.10 7.77 -14.82
C GLY A 81 2.89 8.95 -14.26
N VAL A 82 2.59 9.26 -13.00
CA VAL A 82 3.13 10.39 -12.25
C VAL A 82 3.72 9.92 -10.92
N ARG A 83 4.54 10.74 -10.30
CA ARG A 83 5.13 10.40 -9.00
C ARG A 83 4.07 10.39 -7.90
N GLY A 84 3.92 9.26 -7.24
CA GLY A 84 3.04 9.10 -6.08
C GLY A 84 3.75 9.40 -4.77
N ILE A 85 4.96 8.89 -4.60
CA ILE A 85 5.83 9.09 -3.43
C ILE A 85 7.26 9.35 -3.90
N ASN A 86 7.96 10.22 -3.18
CA ASN A 86 9.38 10.49 -3.41
C ASN A 86 10.22 9.67 -2.43
N ILE A 87 10.80 8.59 -2.92
CA ILE A 87 11.65 7.68 -2.14
C ILE A 87 13.12 7.82 -2.56
N ASP A 88 14.02 7.40 -1.69
CA ASP A 88 15.46 7.33 -1.99
C ASP A 88 15.75 6.25 -3.05
N GLU A 89 16.90 6.33 -3.73
CA GLU A 89 17.27 5.35 -4.77
C GLU A 89 17.40 3.92 -4.25
N ASP A 90 17.82 3.75 -2.99
CA ASP A 90 17.98 2.46 -2.32
C ASP A 90 16.71 2.00 -1.59
N ASP A 91 15.62 2.74 -1.72
CA ASP A 91 14.31 2.39 -1.18
C ASP A 91 13.40 1.87 -2.30
N GLU A 92 12.35 1.19 -1.91
CA GLU A 92 11.29 0.76 -2.84
C GLU A 92 9.93 0.81 -2.14
N VAL A 93 8.89 1.06 -2.91
CA VAL A 93 7.51 0.96 -2.43
C VAL A 93 7.18 -0.52 -2.24
N ILE A 94 6.68 -0.86 -1.06
CA ILE A 94 6.31 -2.24 -0.71
C ILE A 94 4.80 -2.46 -0.63
N GLY A 95 4.03 -1.40 -0.61
CA GLY A 95 2.59 -1.49 -0.52
C GLY A 95 1.90 -0.25 -1.04
N MET A 96 0.73 -0.48 -1.62
CA MET A 96 -0.21 0.55 -2.03
C MET A 96 -1.60 0.10 -1.62
N ILE A 97 -2.35 0.99 -1.00
CA ILE A 97 -3.75 0.74 -0.65
C ILE A 97 -4.63 1.90 -1.06
N ALA A 98 -5.90 1.61 -1.29
CA ALA A 98 -6.95 2.60 -1.43
C ALA A 98 -7.84 2.59 -0.18
N TYR A 99 -8.21 3.76 0.29
CA TYR A 99 -9.09 3.97 1.42
C TYR A 99 -10.20 4.91 1.02
N ASP A 100 -11.46 4.51 1.24
CA ASP A 100 -12.62 5.36 0.99
C ASP A 100 -13.12 5.96 2.31
N PRO A 101 -12.80 7.24 2.59
CA PRO A 101 -13.21 7.88 3.85
C PRO A 101 -14.72 8.12 3.95
N LYS A 102 -15.45 7.99 2.85
CA LYS A 102 -16.91 8.16 2.79
C LYS A 102 -17.69 6.84 2.82
N ALA A 103 -16.98 5.70 2.85
CA ALA A 103 -17.63 4.40 2.98
C ALA A 103 -18.35 4.30 4.35
N GLU A 104 -19.46 3.59 4.39
CA GLU A 104 -20.23 3.40 5.63
C GLU A 104 -19.41 2.77 6.74
N ASP A 105 -18.49 1.88 6.39
CA ASP A 105 -17.61 1.17 7.30
C ASP A 105 -16.20 1.80 7.44
N ALA A 106 -16.01 3.03 6.97
CA ALA A 106 -14.69 3.68 6.94
C ALA A 106 -13.99 3.68 8.32
N GLU A 107 -14.73 3.92 9.39
CA GLU A 107 -14.20 3.94 10.76
C GLU A 107 -13.77 2.56 11.27
N ALA A 108 -14.27 1.48 10.67
CA ALA A 108 -13.88 0.11 11.02
C ALA A 108 -12.51 -0.28 10.43
N HIS A 109 -11.99 0.50 9.49
CA HIS A 109 -10.72 0.22 8.82
C HIS A 109 -9.54 0.81 9.58
N SER A 110 -8.44 0.09 9.55
CA SER A 110 -7.14 0.53 10.05
C SER A 110 -6.02 0.09 9.11
N LEU A 111 -4.87 0.73 9.25
CA LEU A 111 -3.68 0.41 8.46
C LEU A 111 -2.80 -0.57 9.22
N LEU A 112 -2.64 -1.77 8.67
CA LEU A 112 -1.71 -2.77 9.19
C LEU A 112 -0.37 -2.64 8.47
N VAL A 113 0.72 -2.57 9.21
CA VAL A 113 2.09 -2.63 8.70
C VAL A 113 2.85 -3.75 9.38
N VAL A 114 3.69 -4.44 8.61
CA VAL A 114 4.49 -5.59 9.09
C VAL A 114 5.92 -5.43 8.58
N SER A 115 6.90 -5.74 9.45
CA SER A 115 8.32 -5.71 9.13
C SER A 115 8.90 -7.10 8.87
N GLU A 116 10.08 -7.16 8.27
CA GLU A 116 10.74 -8.43 7.89
C GLU A 116 11.08 -9.33 9.08
N HIS A 117 11.31 -8.78 10.27
CA HIS A 117 11.58 -9.57 11.48
C HIS A 117 10.32 -9.88 12.30
N GLY A 118 9.13 -9.73 11.69
CA GLY A 118 7.88 -10.17 12.29
C GLY A 118 7.23 -9.19 13.25
N TYR A 119 7.64 -7.93 13.25
CA TYR A 119 6.98 -6.85 14.00
C TYR A 119 5.86 -6.26 13.18
N GLY A 120 4.81 -5.82 13.85
CA GLY A 120 3.68 -5.17 13.20
C GLY A 120 2.78 -4.47 14.16
N LYS A 121 1.88 -3.69 13.59
CA LYS A 121 0.86 -2.95 14.32
C LYS A 121 -0.24 -2.51 13.38
N ARG A 122 -1.33 -2.07 13.97
CA ARG A 122 -2.36 -1.28 13.28
C ARG A 122 -2.28 0.17 13.71
N SER A 123 -2.58 1.09 12.81
CA SER A 123 -2.73 2.51 13.12
C SER A 123 -4.00 3.04 12.47
N GLU A 124 -4.63 4.03 13.11
CA GLU A 124 -5.74 4.75 12.52
C GLU A 124 -5.28 5.52 11.28
N PHE A 125 -6.14 5.62 10.25
CA PHE A 125 -5.81 6.41 9.05
C PHE A 125 -5.57 7.89 9.39
N ASP A 126 -6.26 8.43 10.38
CA ASP A 126 -6.10 9.81 10.82
C ASP A 126 -4.73 10.14 11.42
N GLU A 127 -3.96 9.14 11.82
CA GLU A 127 -2.55 9.29 12.21
C GLU A 127 -1.66 9.76 11.05
N TYR A 128 -2.11 9.58 9.80
CA TYR A 128 -1.37 9.95 8.60
C TYR A 128 -1.90 11.26 8.06
N ARG A 129 -1.05 12.29 8.07
CA ARG A 129 -1.40 13.58 7.50
C ARG A 129 -1.64 13.44 6.00
N LYS A 130 -2.78 13.91 5.53
CA LYS A 130 -3.07 13.99 4.11
C LYS A 130 -2.26 15.13 3.47
N THR A 131 -1.50 14.80 2.43
CA THR A 131 -0.64 15.73 1.70
C THR A 131 -0.92 15.63 0.19
N ASN A 132 -0.19 16.39 -0.60
CA ASN A 132 -0.18 16.18 -2.04
C ASN A 132 0.66 14.94 -2.39
N ARG A 133 0.38 14.33 -3.55
CA ARG A 133 1.23 13.25 -4.06
C ARG A 133 2.67 13.72 -4.29
N GLY A 134 3.61 12.80 -4.33
CA GLY A 134 5.01 13.08 -4.64
C GLY A 134 5.84 13.53 -3.44
N GLY A 135 5.27 13.56 -2.25
CA GLY A 135 6.02 13.84 -1.01
C GLY A 135 6.81 12.64 -0.51
N LYS A 136 7.63 12.88 0.50
CA LYS A 136 8.44 11.82 1.15
C LYS A 136 7.63 10.95 2.11
N GLY A 137 6.47 11.43 2.55
CA GLY A 137 5.65 10.75 3.53
C GLY A 137 6.10 10.97 4.97
N VAL A 138 5.42 10.28 5.87
CA VAL A 138 5.66 10.32 7.32
C VAL A 138 6.02 8.92 7.82
N LYS A 139 6.68 8.84 8.95
CA LYS A 139 7.07 7.57 9.54
C LYS A 139 5.83 6.73 9.86
N THR A 140 5.78 5.51 9.35
CA THR A 140 4.70 4.54 9.62
C THR A 140 5.15 3.38 10.51
N LEU A 141 6.43 3.13 10.60
CA LEU A 141 7.02 2.17 11.51
C LEU A 141 8.42 2.67 11.90
N ASN A 142 8.76 2.56 13.18
CA ASN A 142 10.10 2.85 13.62
C ASN A 142 11.02 1.69 13.24
N ILE A 143 11.70 1.82 12.13
CA ILE A 143 12.61 0.80 11.61
C ILE A 143 13.91 0.78 12.43
N THR A 144 14.24 -0.39 12.92
CA THR A 144 15.46 -0.68 13.71
C THR A 144 16.04 -2.02 13.23
N GLU A 145 17.24 -2.38 13.70
CA GLU A 145 17.78 -3.72 13.46
C GLU A 145 16.86 -4.81 14.00
N LYS A 146 16.15 -4.54 15.07
CA LYS A 146 15.22 -5.46 15.71
C LYS A 146 13.99 -5.75 14.82
N THR A 147 13.44 -4.72 14.19
CA THR A 147 12.24 -4.86 13.34
C THR A 147 12.60 -5.32 11.92
N GLY A 148 13.75 -4.91 11.41
CA GLY A 148 14.05 -4.99 9.99
C GLY A 148 13.21 -4.00 9.18
N SER A 149 13.30 -4.09 7.87
CA SER A 149 12.60 -3.21 6.93
C SER A 149 11.10 -3.50 6.87
N LEU A 150 10.32 -2.52 6.44
CA LEU A 150 8.89 -2.72 6.18
C LEU A 150 8.71 -3.65 4.97
N VAL A 151 7.82 -4.64 5.10
CA VAL A 151 7.57 -5.62 4.02
C VAL A 151 6.12 -5.66 3.56
N ALA A 152 5.17 -5.21 4.37
CA ALA A 152 3.76 -5.23 4.02
C ALA A 152 2.99 -4.06 4.62
N MET A 153 2.00 -3.60 3.86
CA MET A 153 1.00 -2.63 4.29
C MET A 153 -0.35 -3.06 3.75
N LYS A 154 -1.35 -3.16 4.62
CA LYS A 154 -2.70 -3.63 4.28
C LYS A 154 -3.77 -2.76 4.94
N ASN A 155 -4.86 -2.55 4.23
CA ASN A 155 -6.09 -1.99 4.78
C ASN A 155 -6.90 -3.16 5.38
N VAL A 156 -7.18 -3.10 6.67
CA VAL A 156 -7.79 -4.21 7.42
C VAL A 156 -8.93 -3.75 8.31
N THR A 157 -9.77 -4.70 8.69
CA THR A 157 -10.80 -4.54 9.72
C THR A 157 -10.64 -5.61 10.80
N ASP A 158 -11.34 -5.46 11.92
CA ASP A 158 -11.32 -6.44 13.01
C ASP A 158 -11.84 -7.83 12.59
N GLU A 159 -12.60 -7.90 11.50
CA GLU A 159 -13.15 -9.14 10.97
C GLU A 159 -12.15 -9.93 10.11
N ASN A 160 -11.05 -9.31 9.73
CA ASN A 160 -10.03 -9.96 8.91
C ASN A 160 -9.15 -10.89 9.74
N ASP A 161 -8.64 -11.93 9.09
CA ASP A 161 -7.55 -12.75 9.58
C ASP A 161 -6.26 -12.40 8.82
N LEU A 162 -5.16 -12.45 9.54
CA LEU A 162 -3.82 -12.29 8.98
C LEU A 162 -3.14 -13.64 8.90
N MET A 163 -2.60 -13.95 7.73
CA MET A 163 -1.74 -15.11 7.54
C MET A 163 -0.32 -14.62 7.27
N ILE A 164 0.62 -15.06 8.09
CA ILE A 164 2.04 -14.75 7.96
C ILE A 164 2.79 -16.05 7.60
N ILE A 165 3.58 -15.97 6.54
CA ILE A 165 4.40 -17.09 6.07
C ILE A 165 5.86 -16.63 6.05
N ASN A 166 6.74 -17.32 6.75
CA ASN A 166 8.17 -17.04 6.72
C ASN A 166 8.88 -17.79 5.56
N ARG A 167 10.17 -17.52 5.38
CA ARG A 167 10.97 -18.18 4.33
C ARG A 167 11.05 -19.69 4.49
N SER A 168 11.02 -20.18 5.72
CA SER A 168 11.04 -21.62 6.02
C SER A 168 9.71 -22.33 5.76
N GLY A 169 8.68 -21.58 5.34
CA GLY A 169 7.34 -22.10 5.07
C GLY A 169 6.48 -22.26 6.32
N ILE A 170 6.93 -21.78 7.47
CA ILE A 170 6.12 -21.78 8.69
C ILE A 170 5.02 -20.74 8.52
N THR A 171 3.78 -21.19 8.69
CA THR A 171 2.60 -20.36 8.53
C THR A 171 1.90 -20.19 9.86
N ILE A 172 1.55 -18.93 10.20
CA ILE A 172 0.71 -18.64 11.35
C ILE A 172 -0.51 -17.84 10.87
N ARG A 173 -1.65 -18.13 11.48
CA ARG A 173 -2.91 -17.41 11.26
C ARG A 173 -3.32 -16.76 12.57
N MET A 174 -3.68 -15.48 12.49
CA MET A 174 -4.17 -14.73 13.64
C MET A 174 -5.28 -13.78 13.25
N ALA A 175 -6.20 -13.52 14.18
CA ALA A 175 -7.21 -12.50 13.97
C ALA A 175 -6.57 -11.12 14.01
N VAL A 176 -6.93 -10.25 13.06
CA VAL A 176 -6.46 -8.84 13.05
C VAL A 176 -6.89 -8.12 14.33
N SER A 177 -8.05 -8.46 14.88
CA SER A 177 -8.54 -7.91 16.16
C SER A 177 -7.58 -8.12 17.33
N ASN A 178 -6.72 -9.15 17.28
CA ASN A 178 -5.69 -9.39 18.30
C ASN A 178 -4.48 -8.46 18.19
N ILE A 179 -4.36 -7.72 17.10
CA ILE A 179 -3.28 -6.75 16.90
C ILE A 179 -3.75 -5.40 17.42
N LYS A 180 -3.05 -4.86 18.41
CA LYS A 180 -3.41 -3.60 19.04
C LYS A 180 -3.24 -2.44 18.04
N VAL A 181 -4.21 -1.53 18.05
CA VAL A 181 -4.07 -0.23 17.39
C VAL A 181 -3.08 0.63 18.18
N ALA A 182 -2.09 1.16 17.51
CA ALA A 182 -0.98 1.91 18.12
C ALA A 182 -0.63 3.15 17.30
N GLY A 183 0.14 4.04 17.88
CA GLY A 183 0.63 5.24 17.20
C GLY A 183 1.49 4.93 15.99
N ARG A 184 1.42 5.77 15.00
CA ARG A 184 2.07 5.64 13.69
C ARG A 184 3.60 5.42 13.78
N ALA A 185 4.27 6.14 14.66
CA ALA A 185 5.73 6.16 14.72
C ALA A 185 6.32 5.11 15.69
N THR A 186 5.52 4.21 16.25
CA THR A 186 6.00 3.15 17.12
C THR A 186 6.63 2.00 16.34
N GLN A 187 7.40 1.17 17.01
CA GLN A 187 8.00 -0.03 16.42
C GLN A 187 6.99 -1.20 16.32
N GLY A 188 5.84 -1.10 16.99
CA GLY A 188 4.84 -2.17 17.04
C GLY A 188 5.22 -3.28 18.01
N VAL A 189 4.57 -4.43 17.82
CA VAL A 189 4.77 -5.63 18.65
C VAL A 189 5.16 -6.80 17.76
N ARG A 190 5.79 -7.81 18.36
CA ARG A 190 6.15 -9.03 17.63
C ARG A 190 4.89 -9.85 17.34
N LEU A 191 4.62 -10.08 16.06
CA LEU A 191 3.50 -10.90 15.61
C LEU A 191 3.88 -12.37 15.45
N ILE A 192 5.11 -12.64 15.05
CA ILE A 192 5.67 -13.97 14.85
C ILE A 192 7.12 -14.00 15.34
N ASN A 193 7.53 -15.13 15.94
CA ASN A 193 8.93 -15.39 16.26
C ASN A 193 9.65 -15.91 15.02
N ILE A 194 10.61 -15.14 14.52
CA ILE A 194 11.46 -15.52 13.40
C ILE A 194 12.83 -15.88 13.95
N ARG A 195 13.31 -17.07 13.60
CA ARG A 195 14.66 -17.54 13.96
C ARG A 195 15.65 -17.11 12.89
N GLU A 196 16.92 -17.07 13.26
CA GLU A 196 17.99 -16.79 12.31
C GLU A 196 17.96 -17.82 11.16
N GLY A 197 17.81 -17.32 9.91
CA GLY A 197 17.68 -18.17 8.72
C GLY A 197 16.25 -18.40 8.21
N ASP A 198 15.24 -17.94 8.92
CA ASP A 198 13.82 -18.04 8.51
C ASP A 198 13.40 -17.00 7.46
#